data_874be111f8292be209cf7c6d39db1717
#
_entry.id   874be111f8292be209cf7c6d39db1717
#
_cell.length_a   1.000
_cell.length_b   1.000
_cell.length_c   1.000
_cell.angle_alpha   90.00
_cell.angle_beta   90.00
_cell.angle_gamma   90.00
#
_symmetry.space_group_name_H-M   'P 1'
#
loop_
_entity.id
_entity.type
_entity.pdbx_description
1 polymer ?
#
loop_
_entity_poly.entity_id
_entity_poly.type
_entity_poly.pdbx_seq_one_letter_code
_entity_poly.pdbx_strand_id
1 'polypeptide(L)'
;DAKKYRDILKEHGIDASDLPSAELFNRENRIELVPEKNKFTFIDLFAGIGGFRIAMQKFGGQCVFSSEWDEPAKETYFRNYGEVPFGDITIPETKALIPDKFDVLCAGFPCQPFSNAGLKKGIEDTRGTLFYHIAEILRDHQPKAVLLENVRGLISNDKGKTIQTILRTITGMGYTCNVPQNLIDNGP
;
A
#
# COMPACT_ATOMS: atom_id res chain seq x y z
N ASP A 1 12.98 -14.68 -5.55
CA ASP A 1 13.17 -16.14 -5.62
C ASP A 1 11.90 -16.83 -5.14
N ALA A 2 11.15 -17.46 -6.07
CA ALA A 2 9.82 -18.05 -5.82
C ALA A 2 9.83 -19.11 -4.69
N LYS A 3 10.96 -19.78 -4.47
CA LYS A 3 11.12 -20.76 -3.40
C LYS A 3 11.13 -20.09 -2.02
N LYS A 4 11.93 -19.07 -1.86
CA LYS A 4 12.02 -18.28 -0.62
C LYS A 4 10.66 -17.68 -0.25
N TYR A 5 9.88 -17.28 -1.26
CA TYR A 5 8.54 -16.73 -1.08
C TYR A 5 7.53 -17.78 -0.58
N ARG A 6 7.55 -18.98 -1.16
CA ARG A 6 6.69 -20.09 -0.71
C ARG A 6 7.04 -20.54 0.71
N ASP A 7 8.34 -20.54 1.05
CA ASP A 7 8.79 -20.91 2.39
C ASP A 7 8.28 -19.91 3.42
N ILE A 8 8.32 -18.61 3.13
CA ILE A 8 7.75 -17.55 3.98
C ILE A 8 6.23 -17.72 4.13
N LEU A 9 5.50 -17.91 3.02
CA LEU A 9 4.05 -18.13 3.09
C LEU A 9 3.69 -19.33 3.95
N LYS A 10 4.45 -20.44 3.82
CA LYS A 10 4.25 -21.64 4.59
C LYS A 10 4.53 -21.47 6.10
N GLU A 11 5.59 -20.71 6.44
CA GLU A 11 5.91 -20.36 7.84
C GLU A 11 4.79 -19.56 8.49
N HIS A 12 4.04 -18.76 7.71
CA HIS A 12 2.90 -17.98 8.18
C HIS A 12 1.55 -18.67 8.00
N GLY A 13 1.53 -19.98 7.71
CA GLY A 13 0.30 -20.77 7.59
C GLY A 13 -0.55 -20.45 6.35
N ILE A 14 0.03 -19.75 5.37
CA ILE A 14 -0.64 -19.46 4.11
C ILE A 14 -0.41 -20.61 3.15
N ASP A 15 -1.49 -21.23 2.68
CA ASP A 15 -1.41 -22.31 1.71
C ASP A 15 -1.02 -21.76 0.34
N ALA A 16 0.16 -22.16 -0.12
CA ALA A 16 0.69 -21.79 -1.42
C ALA A 16 0.41 -22.84 -2.52
N SER A 17 -0.39 -23.90 -2.20
CA SER A 17 -0.69 -25.00 -3.14
C SER A 17 -1.48 -24.52 -4.36
N ASP A 18 -2.32 -23.48 -4.19
CA ASP A 18 -3.15 -22.90 -5.24
C ASP A 18 -2.41 -21.84 -6.09
N LEU A 19 -1.15 -21.54 -5.76
CA LEU A 19 -0.38 -20.63 -6.59
C LEU A 19 -0.11 -21.27 -7.96
N PRO A 20 -0.27 -20.51 -9.06
CA PRO A 20 0.01 -21.01 -10.39
C PRO A 20 1.40 -21.66 -10.43
N SER A 21 1.50 -22.83 -11.05
CA SER A 21 2.80 -23.50 -11.20
C SER A 21 3.75 -22.60 -12.00
N ALA A 22 5.05 -22.71 -11.71
CA ALA A 22 6.08 -21.95 -12.42
C ALA A 22 6.05 -22.20 -13.96
N GLU A 23 5.39 -23.29 -14.41
CA GLU A 23 5.21 -23.66 -15.80
C GLU A 23 4.18 -22.77 -16.54
N LEU A 24 3.23 -22.17 -15.82
CA LEU A 24 2.32 -21.14 -16.37
C LEU A 24 3.02 -19.80 -16.61
N PHE A 25 4.27 -19.70 -16.16
CA PHE A 25 5.06 -18.49 -16.26
C PHE A 25 5.85 -18.44 -17.56
N ASN A 26 5.24 -17.94 -18.61
CA ASN A 26 6.00 -17.57 -19.80
C ASN A 26 6.78 -16.28 -19.49
N ARG A 27 8.13 -16.36 -19.38
CA ARG A 27 9.02 -15.22 -19.15
C ARG A 27 8.80 -14.08 -20.16
N GLU A 28 8.34 -14.39 -21.35
CA GLU A 28 8.13 -13.43 -22.43
C GLU A 28 7.02 -12.42 -22.15
N ASN A 29 6.10 -12.72 -21.22
CA ASN A 29 4.97 -11.84 -20.88
C ASN A 29 5.15 -11.07 -19.56
N ARG A 30 6.30 -11.19 -18.92
CA ARG A 30 6.56 -10.44 -17.68
C ARG A 30 6.92 -9.01 -17.97
N ILE A 31 6.44 -8.11 -17.10
CA ILE A 31 6.93 -6.74 -17.07
C ILE A 31 8.32 -6.76 -16.42
N GLU A 32 9.38 -6.87 -17.22
CA GLU A 32 10.74 -6.73 -16.74
C GLU A 32 11.05 -5.24 -16.55
N LEU A 33 10.92 -4.78 -15.33
CA LEU A 33 11.32 -3.45 -14.90
C LEU A 33 12.42 -3.60 -13.85
N VAL A 34 13.55 -4.14 -14.25
CA VAL A 34 14.73 -4.19 -13.38
C VAL A 34 15.46 -2.85 -13.53
N PRO A 35 15.45 -1.98 -12.51
CA PRO A 35 16.26 -0.77 -12.58
C PRO A 35 17.74 -1.17 -12.55
N GLU A 36 18.57 -0.55 -13.40
CA GLU A 36 20.02 -0.77 -13.43
C GLU A 36 20.69 -0.52 -12.07
N LYS A 37 20.09 0.34 -11.25
CA LYS A 37 20.46 0.58 -9.85
C LYS A 37 19.21 0.92 -9.04
N ASN A 38 19.04 0.25 -7.92
CA ASN A 38 18.02 0.61 -6.94
C ASN A 38 18.35 1.97 -6.32
N LYS A 39 17.51 2.96 -6.57
CA LYS A 39 17.65 4.32 -6.04
C LYS A 39 16.95 4.49 -4.70
N PHE A 40 15.89 3.74 -4.48
CA PHE A 40 15.07 3.75 -3.27
C PHE A 40 14.29 2.44 -3.15
N THR A 41 13.77 2.16 -1.95
CA THR A 41 12.89 1.03 -1.68
C THR A 41 11.46 1.51 -1.45
N PHE A 42 10.47 0.70 -1.80
CA PHE A 42 9.07 1.02 -1.55
C PHE A 42 8.25 -0.21 -1.18
N ILE A 43 7.15 0.05 -0.48
CA ILE A 43 6.08 -0.91 -0.26
C ILE A 43 4.84 -0.49 -1.04
N ASP A 44 4.03 -1.47 -1.47
CA ASP A 44 2.80 -1.28 -2.25
C ASP A 44 1.63 -1.93 -1.54
N LEU A 45 0.80 -1.11 -0.88
CA LEU A 45 -0.37 -1.56 -0.14
C LEU A 45 -1.62 -1.45 -1.02
N PHE A 46 -2.51 -2.44 -0.92
CA PHE A 46 -3.65 -2.56 -1.82
C PHE A 46 -3.19 -2.60 -3.27
N ALA A 47 -2.19 -3.44 -3.53
CA ALA A 47 -1.38 -3.40 -4.75
C ALA A 47 -2.17 -3.66 -6.03
N GLY A 48 -3.35 -4.29 -5.93
CA GLY A 48 -4.16 -4.64 -7.08
C GLY A 48 -3.35 -5.48 -8.09
N ILE A 49 -3.33 -5.04 -9.33
CA ILE A 49 -2.54 -5.66 -10.39
C ILE A 49 -1.12 -5.10 -10.54
N GLY A 50 -0.69 -4.21 -9.62
CA GLY A 50 0.66 -3.65 -9.57
C GLY A 50 0.84 -2.31 -10.29
N GLY A 51 -0.15 -1.42 -10.24
CA GLY A 51 -0.08 -0.10 -10.87
C GLY A 51 1.04 0.78 -10.29
N PHE A 52 1.17 0.85 -8.96
CA PHE A 52 2.27 1.56 -8.31
C PHE A 52 3.60 0.88 -8.57
N ARG A 53 3.64 -0.44 -8.54
CA ARG A 53 4.86 -1.19 -8.82
C ARG A 53 5.49 -0.81 -10.15
N ILE A 54 4.71 -0.80 -11.22
CA ILE A 54 5.19 -0.45 -12.55
C ILE A 54 5.73 1.00 -12.60
N ALA A 55 5.02 1.92 -11.96
CA ALA A 55 5.43 3.32 -11.91
C ALA A 55 6.73 3.51 -11.12
N MET A 56 6.80 2.97 -9.89
CA MET A 56 7.96 3.13 -9.01
C MET A 56 9.22 2.46 -9.58
N GLN A 57 9.09 1.28 -10.17
CA GLN A 57 10.22 0.59 -10.79
C GLN A 57 10.80 1.38 -11.98
N LYS A 58 9.98 2.07 -12.78
CA LYS A 58 10.46 2.96 -13.85
C LYS A 58 11.36 4.08 -13.34
N PHE A 59 11.15 4.54 -12.10
CA PHE A 59 11.99 5.55 -11.46
C PHE A 59 13.18 4.98 -10.70
N GLY A 60 13.38 3.66 -10.72
CA GLY A 60 14.48 2.97 -10.04
C GLY A 60 14.15 2.51 -8.62
N GLY A 61 12.86 2.39 -8.28
CA GLY A 61 12.42 1.84 -7.01
C GLY A 61 12.49 0.31 -6.99
N GLN A 62 12.84 -0.25 -5.84
CA GLN A 62 12.73 -1.67 -5.54
C GLN A 62 11.51 -1.91 -4.65
N CYS A 63 10.57 -2.74 -5.09
CA CYS A 63 9.48 -3.20 -4.24
C CYS A 63 10.02 -4.21 -3.23
N VAL A 64 9.89 -3.90 -1.95
CA VAL A 64 10.36 -4.77 -0.86
C VAL A 64 9.23 -5.44 -0.09
N PHE A 65 8.00 -4.98 -0.31
CA PHE A 65 6.79 -5.58 0.24
C PHE A 65 5.58 -5.13 -0.60
N SER A 66 4.63 -6.03 -0.82
CA SER A 66 3.32 -5.69 -1.39
C SER A 66 2.22 -6.48 -0.69
N SER A 67 1.04 -5.89 -0.55
CA SER A 67 -0.13 -6.56 0.01
C SER A 67 -1.36 -6.37 -0.87
N GLU A 68 -2.11 -7.45 -1.04
CA GLU A 68 -3.40 -7.48 -1.74
C GLU A 68 -4.20 -8.69 -1.23
N TRP A 69 -5.48 -8.52 -1.03
CA TRP A 69 -6.36 -9.58 -0.51
C TRP A 69 -7.23 -10.20 -1.59
N ASP A 70 -7.47 -9.49 -2.71
CA ASP A 70 -8.28 -9.97 -3.82
C ASP A 70 -7.52 -11.01 -4.65
N GLU A 71 -7.97 -12.25 -4.65
CA GLU A 71 -7.27 -13.35 -5.31
C GLU A 71 -7.11 -13.16 -6.82
N PRO A 72 -8.12 -12.69 -7.58
CA PRO A 72 -7.95 -12.37 -9.01
C PRO A 72 -6.88 -11.30 -9.27
N ALA A 73 -6.80 -10.27 -8.41
CA ALA A 73 -5.77 -9.26 -8.52
C ALA A 73 -4.38 -9.82 -8.21
N LYS A 74 -4.25 -10.65 -7.15
CA LYS A 74 -3.00 -11.34 -6.81
C LYS A 74 -2.51 -12.25 -7.93
N GLU A 75 -3.40 -12.99 -8.57
CA GLU A 75 -3.05 -13.82 -9.72
C GLU A 75 -2.51 -12.98 -10.88
N THR A 76 -3.15 -11.86 -11.19
CA THR A 76 -2.71 -10.93 -12.23
C THR A 76 -1.36 -10.30 -11.86
N TYR A 77 -1.18 -9.87 -10.61
CA TYR A 77 0.08 -9.35 -10.09
C TYR A 77 1.21 -10.38 -10.23
N PHE A 78 0.93 -11.63 -9.85
CA PHE A 78 1.88 -12.73 -9.98
C PHE A 78 2.28 -12.95 -11.45
N ARG A 79 1.34 -12.95 -12.38
CA ARG A 79 1.62 -13.07 -13.81
C ARG A 79 2.51 -11.94 -14.32
N ASN A 80 2.30 -10.72 -13.83
CA ASN A 80 3.07 -9.55 -14.22
C ASN A 80 4.49 -9.54 -13.68
N TYR A 81 4.68 -9.91 -12.40
CA TYR A 81 5.94 -9.67 -11.68
C TYR A 81 6.62 -10.94 -11.17
N GLY A 82 5.97 -12.08 -11.17
CA GLY A 82 6.50 -13.33 -10.62
C GLY A 82 6.54 -13.38 -9.10
N GLU A 83 5.86 -12.46 -8.44
CA GLU A 83 5.75 -12.36 -6.98
C GLU A 83 4.28 -12.31 -6.60
N VAL A 84 3.91 -12.96 -5.49
CA VAL A 84 2.55 -12.90 -4.94
C VAL A 84 2.53 -11.84 -3.85
N PRO A 85 1.62 -10.85 -3.91
CA PRO A 85 1.42 -9.95 -2.80
C PRO A 85 1.03 -10.71 -1.53
N PHE A 86 1.53 -10.27 -0.38
CA PHE A 86 1.04 -10.76 0.91
C PHE A 86 -0.46 -10.47 1.04
N GLY A 87 -1.12 -11.14 1.98
CA GLY A 87 -2.57 -11.06 2.14
C GLY A 87 -3.10 -9.70 2.60
N ASP A 88 -4.18 -9.75 3.36
CA ASP A 88 -4.87 -8.58 3.90
C ASP A 88 -3.98 -7.79 4.87
N ILE A 89 -3.74 -6.52 4.56
CA ILE A 89 -2.90 -5.62 5.39
C ILE A 89 -3.56 -5.27 6.74
N THR A 90 -4.83 -5.56 6.93
CA THR A 90 -5.50 -5.34 8.21
C THR A 90 -5.11 -6.38 9.26
N ILE A 91 -4.56 -7.51 8.83
CA ILE A 91 -4.14 -8.63 9.68
C ILE A 91 -2.76 -8.35 10.28
N PRO A 92 -2.59 -8.49 11.62
CA PRO A 92 -1.31 -8.23 12.29
C PRO A 92 -0.14 -9.06 11.72
N GLU A 93 -0.38 -10.31 11.36
CA GLU A 93 0.61 -11.22 10.80
C GLU A 93 1.14 -10.70 9.44
N THR A 94 0.25 -10.16 8.61
CA THR A 94 0.66 -9.54 7.34
C THR A 94 1.50 -8.28 7.58
N LYS A 95 1.11 -7.44 8.55
CA LYS A 95 1.89 -6.25 8.92
C LYS A 95 3.28 -6.60 9.45
N ALA A 96 3.39 -7.71 10.20
CA ALA A 96 4.68 -8.16 10.74
C ALA A 96 5.71 -8.54 9.67
N LEU A 97 5.27 -8.75 8.41
CA LEU A 97 6.14 -9.02 7.28
C LEU A 97 6.71 -7.76 6.61
N ILE A 98 6.23 -6.57 7.00
CA ILE A 98 6.74 -5.31 6.47
C ILE A 98 8.18 -5.12 6.94
N PRO A 99 9.15 -4.84 6.04
CA PRO A 99 10.52 -4.56 6.44
C PRO A 99 10.62 -3.36 7.39
N ASP A 100 11.53 -3.41 8.34
CA ASP A 100 11.73 -2.32 9.32
C ASP A 100 11.97 -0.95 8.66
N LYS A 101 12.62 -0.93 7.50
CA LYS A 101 12.96 0.29 6.77
C LYS A 101 12.66 0.17 5.29
N PHE A 102 12.01 1.18 4.77
CA PHE A 102 11.79 1.43 3.35
C PHE A 102 11.63 2.94 3.14
N ASP A 103 11.82 3.41 1.90
CA ASP A 103 11.85 4.85 1.61
C ASP A 103 10.47 5.41 1.30
N VAL A 104 9.61 4.67 0.60
CA VAL A 104 8.31 5.16 0.11
C VAL A 104 7.20 4.18 0.44
N LEU A 105 6.09 4.69 0.98
CA LEU A 105 4.83 3.95 1.08
C LEU A 105 3.92 4.35 -0.07
N CYS A 106 3.48 3.37 -0.87
CA CYS A 106 2.44 3.53 -1.88
C CYS A 106 1.17 2.83 -1.42
N ALA A 107 -0.01 3.46 -1.58
CA ALA A 107 -1.29 2.86 -1.25
C ALA A 107 -2.43 3.41 -2.10
N GLY A 108 -3.07 2.54 -2.88
CA GLY A 108 -4.33 2.79 -3.59
C GLY A 108 -5.49 2.16 -2.83
N PHE A 109 -5.99 2.82 -1.79
CA PHE A 109 -7.00 2.26 -0.90
C PHE A 109 -8.42 2.67 -1.30
N PRO A 110 -9.45 1.81 -1.08
CA PRO A 110 -10.84 2.16 -1.39
C PRO A 110 -11.36 3.29 -0.49
N CYS A 111 -12.21 4.15 -1.07
CA CYS A 111 -12.86 5.23 -0.34
C CYS A 111 -13.91 4.66 0.63
N GLN A 112 -13.65 4.76 1.92
CA GLN A 112 -14.58 4.39 2.98
C GLN A 112 -14.91 5.62 3.83
N PRO A 113 -16.19 5.84 4.20
CA PRO A 113 -16.53 6.95 5.10
C PRO A 113 -15.96 6.69 6.50
N PHE A 114 -15.41 7.73 7.12
CA PHE A 114 -15.06 7.68 8.53
C PHE A 114 -16.32 7.70 9.39
N SER A 115 -16.49 6.72 10.26
CA SER A 115 -17.58 6.73 11.21
C SER A 115 -17.37 7.84 12.25
N ASN A 116 -18.29 8.78 12.36
CA ASN A 116 -18.49 9.83 13.38
C ASN A 116 -17.38 10.12 14.43
N ALA A 117 -16.14 9.97 14.08
CA ALA A 117 -15.01 10.32 14.95
C ALA A 117 -14.79 11.83 14.89
N GLY A 118 -14.65 12.46 16.03
CA GLY A 118 -14.49 13.90 16.11
C GLY A 118 -13.10 14.34 15.58
N LEU A 119 -13.07 15.37 14.76
CA LEU A 119 -11.92 15.96 14.03
C LEU A 119 -10.71 16.38 14.91
N LYS A 120 -10.47 15.77 16.07
CA LYS A 120 -9.49 16.25 17.06
C LYS A 120 -8.48 15.21 17.54
N LYS A 121 -8.58 13.94 17.12
CA LYS A 121 -7.79 12.82 17.68
C LYS A 121 -6.74 12.22 16.77
N GLY A 122 -6.48 12.79 15.60
CA GLY A 122 -5.46 12.31 14.68
C GLY A 122 -5.74 10.87 14.18
N ILE A 123 -4.79 9.94 14.35
CA ILE A 123 -4.92 8.55 13.89
C ILE A 123 -6.17 7.86 14.46
N GLU A 124 -6.59 8.20 15.67
CA GLU A 124 -7.76 7.62 16.32
C GLU A 124 -9.07 7.92 15.56
N ASP A 125 -9.14 9.05 14.86
CA ASP A 125 -10.29 9.45 14.05
C ASP A 125 -10.45 8.54 12.81
N THR A 126 -9.44 7.79 12.46
CA THR A 126 -9.42 6.90 11.29
C THR A 126 -9.74 5.45 11.62
N ARG A 127 -9.93 5.10 12.90
CA ARG A 127 -10.24 3.72 13.33
C ARG A 127 -11.45 3.15 12.61
N GLY A 128 -11.33 1.88 12.20
CA GLY A 128 -12.38 1.18 11.46
C GLY A 128 -12.38 1.45 9.96
N THR A 129 -11.37 2.15 9.43
CA THR A 129 -11.17 2.34 8.00
C THR A 129 -9.85 1.71 7.55
N LEU A 130 -9.72 1.43 6.26
CA LEU A 130 -8.46 0.93 5.69
C LEU A 130 -7.32 1.96 5.80
N PHE A 131 -7.65 3.26 5.79
CA PHE A 131 -6.66 4.31 6.02
C PHE A 131 -6.04 4.25 7.41
N TYR A 132 -6.76 3.75 8.42
CA TYR A 132 -6.19 3.54 9.77
C TYR A 132 -4.93 2.66 9.71
N HIS A 133 -4.97 1.57 8.97
CA HIS A 133 -3.84 0.66 8.83
C HIS A 133 -2.65 1.30 8.10
N ILE A 134 -2.93 2.15 7.10
CA ILE A 134 -1.88 2.98 6.46
C ILE A 134 -1.25 3.91 7.50
N ALA A 135 -2.07 4.59 8.29
CA ALA A 135 -1.61 5.53 9.30
C ALA A 135 -0.79 4.85 10.42
N GLU A 136 -1.15 3.63 10.83
CA GLU A 136 -0.34 2.82 11.74
C GLU A 136 1.05 2.55 11.16
N ILE A 137 1.12 2.07 9.91
CA ILE A 137 2.38 1.77 9.24
C ILE A 137 3.24 3.03 9.09
N LEU A 138 2.64 4.16 8.74
CA LEU A 138 3.34 5.45 8.66
C LEU A 138 3.92 5.88 10.00
N ARG A 139 3.17 5.71 11.10
CA ARG A 139 3.62 6.03 12.45
C ARG A 139 4.80 5.15 12.86
N ASP A 140 4.72 3.86 12.59
CA ASP A 140 5.66 2.88 13.11
C ASP A 140 6.96 2.82 12.29
N HIS A 141 6.90 3.02 10.97
CA HIS A 141 8.05 2.90 10.06
C HIS A 141 8.65 4.24 9.61
N GLN A 142 7.88 5.34 9.65
CA GLN A 142 8.32 6.68 9.26
C GLN A 142 9.07 6.73 7.90
N PRO A 143 8.49 6.20 6.78
CA PRO A 143 9.13 6.30 5.48
C PRO A 143 9.34 7.77 5.06
N LYS A 144 10.31 8.01 4.17
CA LYS A 144 10.65 9.37 3.70
C LYS A 144 9.54 10.04 2.90
N ALA A 145 8.73 9.23 2.19
CA ALA A 145 7.65 9.73 1.35
C ALA A 145 6.44 8.79 1.37
N VAL A 146 5.29 9.37 1.09
CA VAL A 146 4.00 8.67 1.03
C VAL A 146 3.30 9.06 -0.27
N LEU A 147 2.82 8.09 -1.02
CA LEU A 147 2.04 8.28 -2.22
C LEU A 147 0.69 7.57 -2.06
N LEU A 148 -0.36 8.35 -1.89
CA LEU A 148 -1.73 7.87 -1.73
C LEU A 148 -2.53 8.13 -3.01
N GLU A 149 -3.24 7.13 -3.47
CA GLU A 149 -4.18 7.23 -4.58
C GLU A 149 -5.59 6.91 -4.09
N ASN A 150 -6.55 7.65 -4.62
CA ASN A 150 -7.96 7.38 -4.37
C ASN A 150 -8.83 7.98 -5.47
N VAL A 151 -10.09 7.58 -5.52
CA VAL A 151 -11.06 8.11 -6.47
C VAL A 151 -11.37 9.59 -6.19
N ARG A 152 -11.70 10.36 -7.24
CA ARG A 152 -12.05 11.78 -7.14
C ARG A 152 -13.13 12.06 -6.09
N GLY A 153 -14.07 11.11 -5.89
CA GLY A 153 -15.13 11.21 -4.89
C GLY A 153 -14.64 11.37 -3.44
N LEU A 154 -13.39 11.01 -3.14
CA LEU A 154 -12.80 11.20 -1.81
C LEU A 154 -12.84 12.68 -1.36
N ILE A 155 -12.64 13.62 -2.29
CA ILE A 155 -12.61 15.06 -2.00
C ILE A 155 -13.96 15.55 -1.44
N SER A 156 -15.06 15.05 -1.99
CA SER A 156 -16.42 15.44 -1.57
C SER A 156 -17.07 14.51 -0.54
N ASN A 157 -16.39 13.40 -0.21
CA ASN A 157 -16.91 12.41 0.73
C ASN A 157 -17.10 13.06 2.11
N ASP A 158 -18.29 12.82 2.72
CA ASP A 158 -18.71 13.41 3.99
C ASP A 158 -18.47 14.94 4.03
N LYS A 159 -18.87 15.64 2.97
CA LYS A 159 -18.69 17.11 2.84
C LYS A 159 -17.23 17.53 3.03
N GLY A 160 -16.28 16.74 2.52
CA GLY A 160 -14.85 17.02 2.61
C GLY A 160 -14.17 16.63 3.91
N LYS A 161 -14.89 16.13 4.91
CA LYS A 161 -14.29 15.74 6.20
C LYS A 161 -13.34 14.56 6.05
N THR A 162 -13.64 13.63 5.17
CA THR A 162 -12.79 12.46 4.93
C THR A 162 -11.40 12.86 4.49
N ILE A 163 -11.27 13.66 3.44
CA ILE A 163 -9.95 14.12 2.96
C ILE A 163 -9.24 15.00 3.99
N GLN A 164 -9.99 15.86 4.71
CA GLN A 164 -9.43 16.69 5.77
C GLN A 164 -8.84 15.84 6.90
N THR A 165 -9.53 14.78 7.32
CA THR A 165 -9.01 13.84 8.34
C THR A 165 -7.73 13.16 7.87
N ILE A 166 -7.68 12.68 6.63
CA ILE A 166 -6.49 12.08 6.04
C ILE A 166 -5.31 13.06 6.07
N LEU A 167 -5.51 14.26 5.55
CA LEU A 167 -4.45 15.28 5.46
C LEU A 167 -3.94 15.69 6.84
N ARG A 168 -4.85 15.92 7.81
CA ARG A 168 -4.47 16.25 9.20
C ARG A 168 -3.72 15.12 9.90
N THR A 169 -4.13 13.89 9.66
CA THR A 169 -3.43 12.73 10.23
C THR A 169 -2.00 12.64 9.71
N ILE A 170 -1.81 12.79 8.40
CA ILE A 170 -0.48 12.71 7.77
C ILE A 170 0.41 13.90 8.19
N THR A 171 -0.12 15.12 8.18
CA THR A 171 0.64 16.31 8.61
C THR A 171 0.95 16.28 10.11
N GLY A 172 0.06 15.73 10.94
CA GLY A 172 0.31 15.52 12.37
C GLY A 172 1.43 14.52 12.68
N MET A 173 1.79 13.67 11.70
CA MET A 173 2.94 12.76 11.77
C MET A 173 4.26 13.41 11.27
N GLY A 174 4.23 14.69 10.88
CA GLY A 174 5.41 15.42 10.41
C GLY A 174 5.60 15.42 8.90
N TYR A 175 4.70 14.85 8.10
CA TYR A 175 4.77 14.93 6.65
C TYR A 175 4.24 16.25 6.12
N THR A 176 4.85 16.74 5.05
CA THR A 176 4.32 17.87 4.26
C THR A 176 3.43 17.34 3.15
N CYS A 177 2.22 17.85 3.02
CA CYS A 177 1.32 17.49 1.92
C CYS A 177 1.42 18.52 0.79
N ASN A 178 1.50 18.05 -0.44
CA ASN A 178 1.51 18.91 -1.64
C ASN A 178 0.08 19.37 -2.01
N VAL A 179 -0.57 20.03 -1.07
CA VAL A 179 -1.92 20.60 -1.22
C VAL A 179 -1.96 21.99 -0.55
N PRO A 180 -2.87 22.89 -0.97
CA PRO A 180 -3.04 24.19 -0.32
C PRO A 180 -3.36 24.03 1.17
N GLN A 181 -2.76 24.86 2.03
CA GLN A 181 -2.94 24.79 3.49
C GLN A 181 -4.43 24.94 3.90
N ASN A 182 -5.19 25.78 3.20
CA ASN A 182 -6.60 25.94 3.47
C ASN A 182 -7.42 24.65 3.30
N LEU A 183 -6.98 23.73 2.42
CA LEU A 183 -7.62 22.42 2.26
C LEU A 183 -7.38 21.53 3.50
N ILE A 184 -6.21 21.65 4.11
CA ILE A 184 -5.88 20.94 5.35
C ILE A 184 -6.70 21.47 6.51
N ASP A 185 -6.81 22.80 6.63
CA ASP A 185 -7.43 23.47 7.77
C ASP A 185 -8.96 23.47 7.70
N ASN A 186 -9.53 23.71 6.53
CA ASN A 186 -10.95 23.99 6.34
C ASN A 186 -11.68 22.93 5.48
N GLY A 187 -10.94 22.01 4.82
CA GLY A 187 -11.48 21.11 3.83
C GLY A 187 -11.75 21.80 2.46
N PRO A 188 -12.29 21.04 1.50
CA PRO A 188 -12.64 21.56 0.18
C PRO A 188 -13.86 22.44 0.17
#